data_ce1026e343992981c67bc70933426cc5
#
_entry.id   ce1026e343992981c67bc70933426cc5
#
_cell.length_a   1.000
_cell.length_b   1.000
_cell.length_c   1.000
_cell.angle_alpha   90.00
_cell.angle_beta   90.00
_cell.angle_gamma   90.00
#
_symmetry.space_group_name_H-M   'P 1'
#
loop_
_entity.id
_entity.type
_entity.pdbx_description
1 polymer ?
#
loop_
_entity_poly.entity_id
_entity_poly.type
_entity_poly.pdbx_seq_one_letter_code
_entity_poly.pdbx_strand_id
1 'polypeptide(L)'
;VRNIGEKAFYNCDGLTSIYIPDSVLEIETSAFGYCKNIVDVYYGGSEEEWKEMYIGSDNEYLKNATLHFNSIALPTAEFSVITEEDKVYVKNISEISGSIAVITTKYNDGILLDIQVERMIMLPSEEKYLFIPKNGRIFIWNSLKGMKPLSNEL
;
A
#
# COMPACT_ATOMS: atom_id res chain seq x y z
N VAL A 1 -21.44 1.74 0.30
CA VAL A 1 -21.46 3.12 0.86
C VAL A 1 -21.92 4.04 -0.25
N ARG A 2 -22.91 4.91 0.02
CA ARG A 2 -23.43 5.88 -0.96
C ARG A 2 -22.99 7.30 -0.68
N ASN A 3 -22.58 7.58 0.55
CA ASN A 3 -22.27 8.91 1.01
C ASN A 3 -21.01 8.90 1.87
N ILE A 4 -20.08 9.83 1.62
CA ILE A 4 -18.95 10.11 2.50
C ILE A 4 -19.31 11.37 3.28
N GLY A 5 -19.62 11.20 4.56
CA GLY A 5 -20.17 12.24 5.42
C GLY A 5 -19.24 13.41 5.70
N GLU A 6 -19.81 14.49 6.23
CA GLU A 6 -19.08 15.69 6.62
C GLU A 6 -17.90 15.34 7.54
N LYS A 7 -16.72 15.83 7.17
CA LYS A 7 -15.47 15.65 7.93
C LYS A 7 -15.04 14.20 8.19
N ALA A 8 -15.54 13.21 7.44
CA ALA A 8 -15.23 11.78 7.64
C ALA A 8 -13.73 11.48 7.64
N PHE A 9 -12.94 12.20 6.84
CA PHE A 9 -11.47 12.08 6.74
C PHE A 9 -10.78 13.43 6.99
N TYR A 10 -11.41 14.31 7.78
CA TYR A 10 -10.87 15.63 8.04
C TYR A 10 -9.50 15.57 8.71
N ASN A 11 -8.52 16.33 8.17
CA ASN A 11 -7.16 16.42 8.68
C ASN A 11 -6.41 15.08 8.72
N CYS A 12 -6.69 14.18 7.77
CA CYS A 12 -5.98 12.91 7.62
C CYS A 12 -4.66 13.13 6.86
N ASP A 13 -3.64 13.69 7.53
CA ASP A 13 -2.34 14.01 6.93
C ASP A 13 -1.57 12.77 6.44
N GLY A 14 -1.88 11.58 6.96
CA GLY A 14 -1.28 10.32 6.49
C GLY A 14 -1.91 9.75 5.22
N LEU A 15 -3.00 10.35 4.70
CA LEU A 15 -3.73 9.85 3.53
C LEU A 15 -3.07 10.38 2.26
N THR A 16 -2.39 9.49 1.54
CA THR A 16 -1.72 9.81 0.27
C THR A 16 -2.50 9.36 -0.96
N SER A 17 -3.32 8.33 -0.82
CA SER A 17 -4.20 7.82 -1.87
C SER A 17 -5.47 7.24 -1.29
N ILE A 18 -6.56 7.29 -2.07
CA ILE A 18 -7.85 6.72 -1.66
C ILE A 18 -8.54 6.04 -2.84
N TYR A 19 -9.21 4.91 -2.54
CA TYR A 19 -10.17 4.30 -3.47
C TYR A 19 -11.60 4.70 -3.08
N ILE A 20 -12.34 5.26 -4.04
CA ILE A 20 -13.74 5.65 -3.92
C ILE A 20 -14.55 4.77 -4.86
N PRO A 21 -15.41 3.87 -4.37
CA PRO A 21 -16.26 3.05 -5.22
C PRO A 21 -17.26 3.87 -6.05
N ASP A 22 -17.66 3.34 -7.21
CA ASP A 22 -18.73 3.88 -8.06
C ASP A 22 -20.09 4.02 -7.35
N SER A 23 -20.30 3.25 -6.30
CA SER A 23 -21.50 3.32 -5.45
C SER A 23 -21.58 4.60 -4.60
N VAL A 24 -20.51 5.38 -4.50
CA VAL A 24 -20.51 6.69 -3.81
C VAL A 24 -21.10 7.73 -4.73
N LEU A 25 -22.16 8.37 -4.29
CA LEU A 25 -22.91 9.39 -5.05
C LEU A 25 -22.66 10.80 -4.53
N GLU A 26 -22.14 10.93 -3.32
CA GLU A 26 -21.96 12.21 -2.65
C GLU A 26 -20.76 12.18 -1.71
N ILE A 27 -20.00 13.28 -1.75
CA ILE A 27 -18.92 13.60 -0.80
C ILE A 27 -19.28 14.91 -0.12
N GLU A 28 -19.59 14.87 1.15
CA GLU A 28 -20.08 16.03 1.88
C GLU A 28 -18.98 17.07 2.16
N THR A 29 -19.39 18.24 2.69
CA THR A 29 -18.50 19.36 3.02
C THR A 29 -17.35 18.92 3.93
N SER A 30 -16.14 19.33 3.57
CA SER A 30 -14.91 19.04 4.33
C SER A 30 -14.65 17.55 4.57
N ALA A 31 -15.29 16.63 3.85
CA ALA A 31 -15.08 15.18 4.04
C ALA A 31 -13.60 14.82 3.99
N PHE A 32 -12.83 15.46 3.10
CA PHE A 32 -11.37 15.35 2.98
C PHE A 32 -10.67 16.70 3.26
N GLY A 33 -11.30 17.55 4.07
CA GLY A 33 -10.73 18.84 4.44
C GLY A 33 -9.37 18.66 5.12
N TYR A 34 -8.40 19.47 4.70
CA TYR A 34 -7.01 19.45 5.21
C TYR A 34 -6.23 18.12 4.99
N CYS A 35 -6.68 17.23 4.12
CA CYS A 35 -5.91 16.04 3.70
C CYS A 35 -4.80 16.44 2.72
N LYS A 36 -3.79 17.17 3.16
CA LYS A 36 -2.78 17.87 2.33
C LYS A 36 -1.90 16.95 1.49
N ASN A 37 -1.82 15.68 1.85
CA ASN A 37 -0.92 14.71 1.22
C ASN A 37 -1.63 13.76 0.25
N ILE A 38 -2.92 13.96 -0.03
CA ILE A 38 -3.60 13.20 -1.09
C ILE A 38 -2.97 13.56 -2.44
N VAL A 39 -2.44 12.55 -3.12
CA VAL A 39 -1.84 12.64 -4.45
C VAL A 39 -2.71 11.95 -5.49
N ASP A 40 -3.26 10.79 -5.16
CA ASP A 40 -4.01 9.93 -6.08
C ASP A 40 -5.40 9.58 -5.54
N VAL A 41 -6.39 9.67 -6.41
CA VAL A 41 -7.77 9.22 -6.15
C VAL A 41 -8.14 8.18 -7.20
N TYR A 42 -8.39 6.98 -6.76
CA TYR A 42 -8.84 5.85 -7.58
C TYR A 42 -10.35 5.75 -7.48
N TYR A 43 -11.06 6.17 -8.53
CA TYR A 43 -12.52 6.12 -8.57
C TYR A 43 -13.00 4.90 -9.35
N GLY A 44 -14.00 4.20 -8.81
CA GLY A 44 -14.56 2.98 -9.42
C GLY A 44 -15.39 3.23 -10.66
N GLY A 45 -15.93 4.42 -10.81
CA GLY A 45 -16.75 4.83 -11.95
C GLY A 45 -15.97 5.55 -13.05
N SER A 46 -16.71 6.04 -14.04
CA SER A 46 -16.17 6.79 -15.18
C SER A 46 -15.86 8.26 -14.84
N GLU A 47 -15.17 8.93 -15.74
CA GLU A 47 -14.91 10.37 -15.61
C GLU A 47 -16.19 11.21 -15.64
N GLU A 48 -17.18 10.78 -16.44
CA GLU A 48 -18.49 11.39 -16.51
C GLU A 48 -19.23 11.31 -15.17
N GLU A 49 -19.27 10.13 -14.56
CA GLU A 49 -19.90 9.91 -13.25
C GLU A 49 -19.21 10.73 -12.14
N TRP A 50 -17.88 10.88 -12.19
CA TRP A 50 -17.14 11.74 -11.27
C TRP A 50 -17.54 13.21 -11.39
N LYS A 51 -17.72 13.70 -12.61
CA LYS A 51 -18.14 15.09 -12.87
C LYS A 51 -19.57 15.37 -12.41
N GLU A 52 -20.43 14.37 -12.41
CA GLU A 52 -21.81 14.46 -11.94
C GLU A 52 -21.95 14.28 -10.42
N MET A 53 -20.92 13.71 -9.77
CA MET A 53 -20.92 13.50 -8.33
C MET A 53 -20.94 14.82 -7.57
N TYR A 54 -21.82 14.93 -6.57
CA TYR A 54 -21.78 16.07 -5.67
C TYR A 54 -20.55 16.00 -4.76
N ILE A 55 -19.67 16.98 -4.85
CA ILE A 55 -18.52 17.14 -3.96
C ILE A 55 -18.64 18.49 -3.28
N GLY A 56 -18.97 18.48 -1.99
CA GLY A 56 -19.14 19.63 -1.13
C GLY A 56 -17.91 20.52 -1.03
N SER A 57 -18.07 21.70 -0.40
CA SER A 57 -16.95 22.64 -0.18
C SER A 57 -15.85 22.06 0.68
N ASP A 58 -14.68 22.72 0.66
CA ASP A 58 -13.50 22.38 1.48
C ASP A 58 -12.93 20.97 1.23
N ASN A 59 -13.03 20.48 -0.04
CA ASN A 59 -12.45 19.24 -0.51
C ASN A 59 -11.40 19.48 -1.62
N GLU A 60 -10.71 20.62 -1.58
CA GLU A 60 -9.79 21.06 -2.66
C GLU A 60 -8.63 20.10 -2.86
N TYR A 61 -8.09 19.51 -1.77
CA TYR A 61 -7.00 18.53 -1.87
C TYR A 61 -7.44 17.28 -2.64
N LEU A 62 -8.66 16.79 -2.39
CA LEU A 62 -9.23 15.66 -3.15
C LEU A 62 -9.43 16.02 -4.61
N LYS A 63 -9.99 17.23 -4.88
CA LYS A 63 -10.30 17.71 -6.25
C LYS A 63 -9.05 17.95 -7.09
N ASN A 64 -7.93 18.32 -6.46
CA ASN A 64 -6.66 18.61 -7.12
C ASN A 64 -5.74 17.38 -7.25
N ALA A 65 -6.13 16.23 -6.69
CA ALA A 65 -5.38 15.00 -6.82
C ALA A 65 -5.46 14.42 -8.24
N THR A 66 -4.53 13.55 -8.58
CA THR A 66 -4.58 12.78 -9.83
C THR A 66 -5.72 11.77 -9.77
N LEU A 67 -6.63 11.85 -10.73
CA LEU A 67 -7.81 10.98 -10.83
C LEU A 67 -7.55 9.78 -11.73
N HIS A 68 -7.84 8.58 -11.22
CA HIS A 68 -7.79 7.32 -11.95
C HIS A 68 -9.18 6.71 -11.98
N PHE A 69 -9.77 6.61 -13.17
CA PHE A 69 -11.15 6.15 -13.37
C PHE A 69 -11.23 4.64 -13.65
N ASN A 70 -12.42 4.07 -13.51
CA ASN A 70 -12.71 2.64 -13.71
C ASN A 70 -11.79 1.73 -12.87
N SER A 71 -11.39 2.21 -11.71
CA SER A 71 -10.51 1.50 -10.80
C SER A 71 -11.30 0.47 -9.98
N ILE A 72 -10.74 -0.72 -9.77
CA ILE A 72 -11.40 -1.77 -8.97
C ILE A 72 -10.95 -1.80 -7.51
N ALA A 73 -9.80 -1.20 -7.23
CA ALA A 73 -9.19 -1.09 -5.91
C ALA A 73 -8.01 -0.10 -5.96
N LEU A 74 -7.41 0.20 -4.80
CA LEU A 74 -6.08 0.81 -4.77
C LEU A 74 -5.07 -0.15 -5.41
N PRO A 75 -4.13 0.36 -6.22
CA PRO A 75 -3.06 -0.48 -6.72
C PRO A 75 -2.23 -0.99 -5.55
N THR A 76 -1.84 -2.24 -5.63
CA THR A 76 -0.94 -2.89 -4.67
C THR A 76 0.43 -3.07 -5.28
N ALA A 77 1.48 -2.78 -4.52
CA ALA A 77 2.83 -3.02 -4.99
C ALA A 77 3.07 -4.52 -5.20
N GLU A 78 3.71 -4.85 -6.31
CA GLU A 78 4.12 -6.20 -6.65
C GLU A 78 5.62 -6.34 -6.49
N PHE A 79 6.06 -7.50 -6.00
CA PHE A 79 7.47 -7.76 -5.72
C PHE A 79 7.91 -9.06 -6.36
N SER A 80 9.09 -9.04 -6.98
CA SER A 80 9.82 -10.23 -7.38
C SER A 80 10.81 -10.59 -6.28
N VAL A 81 10.89 -11.88 -5.94
CA VAL A 81 11.83 -12.41 -4.95
C VAL A 81 12.64 -13.53 -5.59
N ILE A 82 13.95 -13.39 -5.57
CA ILE A 82 14.91 -14.37 -6.10
C ILE A 82 15.89 -14.73 -4.99
N THR A 83 16.15 -16.01 -4.82
CA THR A 83 17.12 -16.52 -3.83
C THR A 83 18.32 -17.07 -4.54
N GLU A 84 19.50 -16.65 -4.11
CA GLU A 84 20.80 -17.14 -4.58
C GLU A 84 21.71 -17.40 -3.38
N GLU A 85 22.08 -18.67 -3.17
CA GLU A 85 22.96 -19.11 -2.08
C GLU A 85 22.59 -18.53 -0.70
N ASP A 86 23.31 -17.50 -0.25
CA ASP A 86 23.15 -16.84 1.04
C ASP A 86 22.44 -15.49 0.95
N LYS A 87 21.84 -15.17 -0.21
CA LYS A 87 21.19 -13.88 -0.48
C LYS A 87 19.77 -14.05 -1.01
N VAL A 88 18.95 -13.08 -0.65
CA VAL A 88 17.61 -12.90 -1.21
C VAL A 88 17.55 -11.53 -1.87
N TYR A 89 17.19 -11.49 -3.12
CA TYR A 89 16.94 -10.28 -3.88
C TYR A 89 15.45 -10.00 -3.91
N VAL A 90 15.07 -8.80 -3.50
CA VAL A 90 13.69 -8.34 -3.56
C VAL A 90 13.63 -7.10 -4.44
N LYS A 91 12.78 -7.14 -5.46
CA LYS A 91 12.57 -6.01 -6.36
C LYS A 91 11.10 -5.62 -6.38
N ASN A 92 10.83 -4.34 -6.23
CA ASN A 92 9.51 -3.80 -6.51
C ASN A 92 9.35 -3.70 -8.04
N ILE A 93 8.48 -4.53 -8.61
CA ILE A 93 8.21 -4.59 -10.05
C ILE A 93 7.01 -3.76 -10.48
N SER A 94 6.39 -3.05 -9.54
CA SER A 94 5.25 -2.16 -9.80
C SER A 94 5.68 -0.71 -9.95
N GLU A 95 4.78 0.13 -10.45
CA GLU A 95 4.98 1.57 -10.63
C GLU A 95 4.71 2.39 -9.36
N ILE A 96 4.31 1.74 -8.28
CA ILE A 96 4.01 2.39 -7.00
C ILE A 96 4.96 1.92 -5.89
N SER A 97 5.15 2.77 -4.90
CA SER A 97 5.87 2.37 -3.69
C SER A 97 5.07 1.34 -2.89
N GLY A 98 5.77 0.40 -2.30
CA GLY A 98 5.15 -0.61 -1.47
C GLY A 98 5.97 -0.94 -0.24
N SER A 99 5.36 -1.62 0.72
CA SER A 99 6.05 -2.07 1.93
C SER A 99 6.12 -3.59 1.98
N ILE A 100 7.27 -4.08 2.42
CA ILE A 100 7.48 -5.47 2.75
C ILE A 100 7.83 -5.62 4.23
N ALA A 101 7.50 -6.76 4.80
CA ALA A 101 8.00 -7.20 6.09
C ALA A 101 9.04 -8.30 5.87
N VAL A 102 10.20 -8.11 6.43
CA VAL A 102 11.28 -9.10 6.42
C VAL A 102 11.37 -9.72 7.80
N ILE A 103 11.21 -11.02 7.88
CA ILE A 103 11.32 -11.78 9.12
C ILE A 103 12.56 -12.66 9.01
N THR A 104 13.52 -12.42 9.87
CA THR A 104 14.73 -13.25 9.97
C THR A 104 14.67 -14.06 11.26
N THR A 105 15.06 -15.33 11.16
CA THR A 105 15.09 -16.24 12.29
C THR A 105 16.48 -16.84 12.41
N LYS A 106 16.90 -17.17 13.62
CA LYS A 106 18.13 -17.93 13.90
C LYS A 106 17.81 -19.18 14.69
N TYR A 107 18.50 -20.25 14.35
CA TYR A 107 18.36 -21.55 15.00
C TYR A 107 19.71 -22.06 15.52
N ASN A 108 19.66 -22.86 16.57
CA ASN A 108 20.76 -23.73 17.03
C ASN A 108 20.21 -25.12 17.30
N ASP A 109 20.75 -26.12 16.63
CA ASP A 109 20.33 -27.52 16.74
C ASP A 109 18.81 -27.73 16.59
N GLY A 110 18.20 -26.97 15.65
CA GLY A 110 16.76 -27.00 15.39
C GLY A 110 15.92 -26.20 16.39
N ILE A 111 16.52 -25.57 17.40
CA ILE A 111 15.82 -24.72 18.37
C ILE A 111 15.87 -23.26 17.90
N LEU A 112 14.71 -22.64 17.83
CA LEU A 112 14.60 -21.21 17.48
C LEU A 112 15.20 -20.37 18.61
N LEU A 113 16.21 -19.55 18.27
CA LEU A 113 16.90 -18.67 19.21
C LEU A 113 16.45 -17.21 19.13
N ASP A 114 16.15 -16.73 17.91
CA ASP A 114 15.87 -15.31 17.68
C ASP A 114 14.91 -15.12 16.51
N ILE A 115 14.08 -14.10 16.60
CA ILE A 115 13.20 -13.62 15.53
C ILE A 115 13.33 -12.11 15.44
N GLN A 116 13.68 -11.60 14.27
CA GLN A 116 13.71 -10.19 13.98
C GLN A 116 12.68 -9.88 12.89
N VAL A 117 11.96 -8.77 13.04
CA VAL A 117 11.00 -8.29 12.05
C VAL A 117 11.35 -6.87 11.67
N GLU A 118 11.64 -6.66 10.41
CA GLU A 118 11.92 -5.34 9.85
C GLU A 118 10.87 -5.00 8.79
N ARG A 119 10.42 -3.75 8.76
CA ARG A 119 9.57 -3.23 7.70
C ARG A 119 10.37 -2.32 6.81
N MET A 120 10.27 -2.55 5.52
CA MET A 120 10.95 -1.74 4.50
C MET A 120 9.92 -1.16 3.54
N ILE A 121 10.09 0.11 3.20
CA ILE A 121 9.41 0.71 2.05
C ILE A 121 10.33 0.57 0.87
N MET A 122 9.79 0.14 -0.26
CA MET A 122 10.51 0.02 -1.53
C MET A 122 9.85 0.92 -2.57
N LEU A 123 10.64 1.79 -3.15
CA LEU A 123 10.23 2.66 -4.26
C LEU A 123 9.99 1.84 -5.54
N PRO A 124 9.29 2.39 -6.54
CA PRO A 124 9.16 1.75 -7.84
C PRO A 124 10.52 1.36 -8.41
N SER A 125 10.61 0.16 -8.94
CA SER A 125 11.84 -0.42 -9.51
C SER A 125 13.02 -0.58 -8.55
N GLU A 126 12.86 -0.22 -7.27
CA GLU A 126 13.93 -0.41 -6.27
C GLU A 126 14.19 -1.90 -6.05
N GLU A 127 15.48 -2.24 -5.96
CA GLU A 127 15.96 -3.57 -5.65
C GLU A 127 16.81 -3.54 -4.38
N LYS A 128 16.60 -4.51 -3.51
CA LYS A 128 17.38 -4.73 -2.30
C LYS A 128 17.81 -6.18 -2.20
N TYR A 129 18.98 -6.42 -1.65
CA TYR A 129 19.42 -7.74 -1.27
C TYR A 129 19.53 -7.86 0.25
N LEU A 130 19.20 -9.03 0.76
CA LEU A 130 19.22 -9.39 2.17
C LEU A 130 20.09 -10.62 2.33
N PHE A 131 20.91 -10.68 3.37
CA PHE A 131 21.71 -11.85 3.66
C PHE A 131 20.89 -12.83 4.53
N ILE A 132 20.90 -14.11 4.15
CA ILE A 132 20.34 -15.16 4.98
C ILE A 132 21.29 -15.41 6.17
N PRO A 133 20.82 -15.29 7.41
CA PRO A 133 21.68 -15.55 8.57
C PRO A 133 22.22 -16.98 8.57
N LYS A 134 23.47 -17.16 8.95
CA LYS A 134 24.01 -18.51 9.18
C LYS A 134 23.15 -19.24 10.19
N ASN A 135 22.70 -20.45 9.84
CA ASN A 135 21.73 -21.23 10.62
C ASN A 135 20.39 -20.48 10.85
N GLY A 136 19.96 -19.67 9.87
CA GLY A 136 18.72 -18.93 9.94
C GLY A 136 17.86 -19.12 8.70
N ARG A 137 16.69 -18.51 8.74
CA ARG A 137 15.76 -18.44 7.61
C ARG A 137 15.29 -17.01 7.42
N ILE A 138 14.89 -16.69 6.22
CA ILE A 138 14.29 -15.41 5.87
C ILE A 138 12.91 -15.63 5.27
N PHE A 139 11.94 -14.81 5.71
CA PHE A 139 10.59 -14.77 5.17
C PHE A 139 10.30 -13.35 4.74
N ILE A 140 9.74 -13.18 3.56
CA ILE A 140 9.39 -11.87 3.02
C ILE A 140 7.90 -11.84 2.74
N TRP A 141 7.21 -10.87 3.31
CA TRP A 141 5.78 -10.67 3.15
C TRP A 141 5.48 -9.29 2.62
N ASN A 142 4.53 -9.20 1.70
CA ASN A 142 4.07 -7.92 1.15
C ASN A 142 3.29 -7.08 2.17
N SER A 143 2.74 -7.71 3.23
CA SER A 143 2.00 -7.02 4.29
C SER A 143 1.80 -7.97 5.47
N LEU A 144 2.00 -7.48 6.68
CA LEU A 144 1.61 -8.23 7.88
C LEU A 144 0.07 -8.31 8.04
N LYS A 145 -0.67 -7.42 7.38
CA LYS A 145 -2.13 -7.34 7.47
C LYS A 145 -2.85 -8.36 6.59
N GLY A 146 -2.23 -8.81 5.52
CA GLY A 146 -2.78 -9.80 4.58
C GLY A 146 -2.13 -11.17 4.65
N MET A 147 -1.04 -11.32 5.39
CA MET A 147 -0.26 -12.56 5.56
C MET A 147 -0.01 -13.33 4.25
N LYS A 148 0.24 -12.62 3.15
CA LYS A 148 0.65 -13.25 1.90
C LYS A 148 2.17 -13.31 1.85
N PRO A 149 2.78 -14.49 1.99
CA PRO A 149 4.22 -14.62 1.81
C PRO A 149 4.58 -14.33 0.35
N LEU A 150 5.65 -13.56 0.15
CA LEU A 150 6.27 -13.34 -1.16
C LEU A 150 7.30 -14.44 -1.48
N SER A 151 7.76 -15.12 -0.44
CA SER A 151 8.67 -16.26 -0.56
C SER A 151 8.14 -17.45 0.24
N ASN A 152 8.31 -18.65 -0.30
CA ASN A 152 8.19 -19.86 0.47
C ASN A 152 9.37 -19.95 1.48
N GLU A 153 9.33 -20.90 2.42
CA GLU A 153 10.49 -21.19 3.26
C GLU A 153 11.74 -21.41 2.40
N LEU A 154 12.76 -20.63 2.65
CA LEU A 154 14.05 -20.69 1.98
C LEU A 154 15.04 -21.47 2.83
#